data_519116e03955c5ceb363b4e7f8484f06
#
_entry.id   519116e03955c5ceb363b4e7f8484f06
#
_cell.length_a   1.000
_cell.length_b   1.000
_cell.length_c   1.000
_cell.angle_alpha   90.00
_cell.angle_beta   90.00
_cell.angle_gamma   90.00
#
_symmetry.space_group_name_H-M   'P 1'
#
loop_
_entity.id
_entity.type
_entity.pdbx_description
1 polymer ?
#
loop_
_entity_poly.entity_id
_entity_poly.type
_entity_poly.pdbx_seq_one_letter_code
_entity_poly.pdbx_strand_id
1 'polypeptide(L)'
;MIPHRYAAAFLSAALLLCLCACTGGKNESETAQKEKLVIGSDIYAPYFYIDDNGDFTGIDVEIAHEACGRMNIQPVFKKIAWQNKDVYLENGAVDCLWGSFTINGREELYSWAGPYLKSRQVAIVRADSDIYRLGDLSGKRIAVQNGSKPEELFLNNKLPQISGLENVYSLPSVDTVFAALRKGYVDACAGHEAAYRELIKNSGGEYRVLEEPLLQADLGVAFYRESASPIKAELTKVLKEMGADGTIEKIISPYGLDGSGLTGE
;
A
#
# COMPACT_ATOMS: atom_id res chain seq x y z
N MET A 1 66.25 -60.24 -12.46
CA MET A 1 67.19 -60.11 -13.59
C MET A 1 67.11 -58.70 -14.12
N ILE A 2 68.20 -57.97 -13.88
CA ILE A 2 68.57 -56.63 -14.40
C ILE A 2 69.05 -56.87 -15.84
N PRO A 3 69.13 -55.91 -16.77
CA PRO A 3 69.61 -54.54 -16.60
C PRO A 3 69.11 -53.43 -17.61
N HIS A 4 69.50 -52.24 -17.31
CA HIS A 4 70.27 -51.18 -18.03
C HIS A 4 69.56 -50.25 -19.02
N ARG A 5 69.59 -48.92 -18.67
CA ARG A 5 70.60 -47.84 -18.97
C ARG A 5 70.42 -47.24 -20.40
N TYR A 6 70.35 -45.99 -20.59
CA TYR A 6 71.07 -44.71 -20.61
C TYR A 6 70.14 -43.65 -21.21
N ALA A 7 69.96 -42.53 -20.63
CA ALA A 7 70.66 -41.28 -20.67
C ALA A 7 70.94 -40.72 -22.09
N ALA A 8 70.39 -39.58 -22.38
CA ALA A 8 71.11 -38.45 -23.01
C ALA A 8 70.22 -37.19 -23.03
N ALA A 9 70.74 -36.13 -22.49
CA ALA A 9 70.33 -34.79 -22.60
C ALA A 9 70.68 -34.20 -23.99
N PHE A 10 69.91 -33.23 -24.47
CA PHE A 10 70.43 -32.07 -25.21
C PHE A 10 69.54 -30.84 -25.11
N LEU A 11 70.23 -29.80 -24.80
CA LEU A 11 69.90 -28.36 -24.79
C LEU A 11 69.36 -27.89 -26.18
N SER A 12 68.40 -26.93 -26.15
CA SER A 12 68.64 -25.62 -26.76
C SER A 12 67.38 -24.85 -27.10
N ALA A 13 67.43 -23.67 -26.72
CA ALA A 13 67.09 -22.41 -27.40
C ALA A 13 65.74 -21.83 -27.18
N ALA A 14 65.79 -20.72 -26.46
CA ALA A 14 64.82 -19.69 -26.30
C ALA A 14 64.29 -19.12 -27.62
N LEU A 15 62.99 -18.93 -27.67
CA LEU A 15 62.41 -17.91 -28.55
C LEU A 15 61.29 -17.21 -27.79
N LEU A 16 61.60 -16.03 -27.26
CA LEU A 16 60.63 -15.04 -26.77
C LEU A 16 59.81 -14.58 -27.97
N LEU A 17 58.53 -14.89 -27.96
CA LEU A 17 57.51 -14.19 -28.74
C LEU A 17 56.57 -13.51 -27.79
N CYS A 18 56.77 -12.20 -27.57
CA CYS A 18 55.79 -11.30 -26.97
C CYS A 18 54.54 -11.23 -27.85
N LEU A 19 53.50 -11.96 -27.50
CA LEU A 19 52.15 -11.72 -27.97
C LEU A 19 51.48 -10.81 -26.99
N CYS A 20 51.48 -9.51 -27.30
CA CYS A 20 50.54 -8.55 -26.69
C CYS A 20 49.14 -8.97 -27.08
N ALA A 21 48.50 -9.80 -26.24
CA ALA A 21 47.07 -10.01 -26.27
C ALA A 21 46.45 -8.76 -25.64
N CYS A 22 45.96 -7.86 -26.48
CA CYS A 22 44.98 -6.85 -26.06
C CYS A 22 43.72 -7.61 -25.60
N THR A 23 43.64 -7.92 -24.32
CA THR A 23 42.37 -8.26 -23.68
C THR A 23 41.54 -6.98 -23.65
N GLY A 24 40.73 -6.80 -24.70
CA GLY A 24 39.62 -5.87 -24.64
C GLY A 24 38.73 -6.28 -23.47
N GLY A 25 38.88 -5.59 -22.36
CA GLY A 25 37.95 -5.68 -21.27
C GLY A 25 36.56 -5.28 -21.80
N LYS A 26 35.70 -6.27 -22.01
CA LYS A 26 34.28 -6.04 -22.00
C LYS A 26 33.98 -5.55 -20.57
N ASN A 27 33.80 -4.24 -20.43
CA ASN A 27 33.03 -3.72 -19.35
C ASN A 27 31.62 -4.28 -19.53
N GLU A 28 31.36 -5.46 -19.01
CA GLU A 28 30.02 -5.82 -18.60
C GLU A 28 29.71 -4.84 -17.48
N SER A 29 28.96 -3.79 -17.81
CA SER A 29 28.30 -3.01 -16.80
C SER A 29 27.42 -4.00 -16.04
N GLU A 30 27.88 -4.47 -14.88
CA GLU A 30 27.00 -5.03 -13.88
C GLU A 30 25.91 -3.99 -13.69
N THR A 31 24.75 -4.25 -14.25
CA THR A 31 23.52 -3.51 -13.91
C THR A 31 23.29 -3.83 -12.44
N ALA A 32 23.75 -2.95 -11.57
CA ALA A 32 23.52 -3.05 -10.13
C ALA A 32 22.02 -3.29 -9.95
N GLN A 33 21.66 -4.46 -9.44
CA GLN A 33 20.28 -4.83 -9.22
C GLN A 33 19.71 -3.83 -8.22
N LYS A 34 18.70 -3.05 -8.65
CA LYS A 34 18.07 -2.07 -7.77
C LYS A 34 17.55 -2.76 -6.51
N GLU A 35 17.74 -2.09 -5.38
CA GLU A 35 17.10 -2.49 -4.13
C GLU A 35 15.59 -2.59 -4.35
N LYS A 36 14.94 -3.58 -3.73
CA LYS A 36 13.51 -3.81 -3.87
C LYS A 36 12.79 -3.40 -2.60
N LEU A 37 11.61 -2.85 -2.76
CA LEU A 37 10.65 -2.61 -1.68
C LEU A 37 9.39 -3.41 -1.95
N VAL A 38 9.14 -4.44 -1.14
CA VAL A 38 7.93 -5.28 -1.27
C VAL A 38 6.78 -4.63 -0.51
N ILE A 39 5.79 -4.17 -1.25
CA ILE A 39 4.64 -3.39 -0.77
C ILE A 39 3.42 -4.31 -0.70
N GLY A 40 2.84 -4.46 0.49
CA GLY A 40 1.63 -5.25 0.72
C GLY A 40 0.38 -4.39 0.83
N SER A 41 -0.69 -4.76 0.10
CA SER A 41 -2.04 -4.24 0.27
C SER A 41 -3.07 -5.27 -0.17
N ASP A 42 -4.32 -5.09 0.22
CA ASP A 42 -5.45 -5.78 -0.42
C ASP A 42 -5.96 -4.98 -1.63
N ILE A 43 -6.94 -5.55 -2.32
CA ILE A 43 -7.59 -4.84 -3.42
C ILE A 43 -8.59 -3.85 -2.84
N TYR A 44 -8.32 -2.56 -3.02
CA TYR A 44 -9.08 -1.45 -2.49
C TYR A 44 -9.08 -0.26 -3.46
N ALA A 45 -9.87 -0.35 -4.54
CA ALA A 45 -9.97 0.73 -5.52
C ALA A 45 -10.55 2.01 -4.88
N PRO A 46 -10.09 3.20 -5.27
CA PRO A 46 -9.12 3.51 -6.31
C PRO A 46 -7.66 3.57 -5.83
N TYR A 47 -7.35 3.11 -4.61
CA TYR A 47 -6.01 3.23 -4.03
C TYR A 47 -5.04 2.15 -4.52
N PHE A 48 -5.46 0.89 -4.47
CA PHE A 48 -4.63 -0.26 -4.84
C PHE A 48 -5.53 -1.33 -5.48
N TYR A 49 -5.39 -1.57 -6.77
CA TYR A 49 -6.19 -2.57 -7.48
C TYR A 49 -5.44 -3.12 -8.69
N ILE A 50 -6.06 -4.07 -9.38
CA ILE A 50 -5.50 -4.69 -10.58
C ILE A 50 -6.37 -4.25 -11.76
N ASP A 51 -5.73 -3.75 -12.82
CA ASP A 51 -6.40 -3.33 -14.03
C ASP A 51 -6.76 -4.52 -14.96
N ASP A 52 -7.38 -4.21 -16.10
CA ASP A 52 -7.79 -5.22 -17.08
C ASP A 52 -6.61 -5.96 -17.75
N ASN A 53 -5.39 -5.42 -17.65
CA ASN A 53 -4.17 -6.04 -18.16
C ASN A 53 -3.54 -6.99 -17.13
N GLY A 54 -4.00 -6.96 -15.89
CA GLY A 54 -3.46 -7.72 -14.78
C GLY A 54 -2.37 -7.01 -14.00
N ASP A 55 -2.17 -5.70 -14.24
CA ASP A 55 -1.15 -4.90 -13.59
C ASP A 55 -1.71 -4.18 -12.35
N PHE A 56 -0.89 -4.05 -11.31
CA PHE A 56 -1.24 -3.23 -10.16
C PHE A 56 -1.28 -1.75 -10.55
N THR A 57 -2.31 -1.05 -10.11
CA THR A 57 -2.56 0.36 -10.40
C THR A 57 -3.34 1.02 -9.26
N GLY A 58 -3.55 2.33 -9.35
CA GLY A 58 -4.27 3.14 -8.38
C GLY A 58 -3.41 4.16 -7.66
N ILE A 59 -4.05 5.01 -6.88
CA ILE A 59 -3.42 6.16 -6.20
C ILE A 59 -2.13 5.77 -5.49
N ASP A 60 -2.18 4.75 -4.64
CA ASP A 60 -1.04 4.35 -3.82
C ASP A 60 0.05 3.66 -4.64
N VAL A 61 -0.34 2.93 -5.68
CA VAL A 61 0.60 2.30 -6.62
C VAL A 61 1.37 3.36 -7.42
N GLU A 62 0.68 4.38 -7.91
CA GLU A 62 1.30 5.47 -8.68
C GLU A 62 2.21 6.34 -7.79
N ILE A 63 1.77 6.66 -6.56
CA ILE A 63 2.62 7.38 -5.59
C ILE A 63 3.85 6.53 -5.25
N ALA A 64 3.69 5.22 -5.04
CA ALA A 64 4.80 4.31 -4.74
C ALA A 64 5.80 4.19 -5.90
N HIS A 65 5.32 4.11 -7.15
CA HIS A 65 6.18 4.11 -8.32
C HIS A 65 7.04 5.36 -8.41
N GLU A 66 6.43 6.54 -8.25
CA GLU A 66 7.14 7.83 -8.30
C GLU A 66 8.13 7.96 -7.14
N ALA A 67 7.70 7.67 -5.90
CA ALA A 67 8.56 7.75 -4.73
C ALA A 67 9.77 6.80 -4.83
N CYS A 68 9.53 5.54 -5.19
CA CYS A 68 10.58 4.55 -5.39
C CYS A 68 11.50 4.93 -6.56
N GLY A 69 10.96 5.52 -7.62
CA GLY A 69 11.73 6.05 -8.74
C GLY A 69 12.73 7.11 -8.31
N ARG A 70 12.30 8.09 -7.47
CA ARG A 70 13.15 9.14 -6.89
C ARG A 70 14.24 8.57 -5.98
N MET A 71 13.96 7.47 -5.29
CA MET A 71 14.89 6.77 -4.41
C MET A 71 15.78 5.76 -5.15
N ASN A 72 15.61 5.57 -6.46
CA ASN A 72 16.26 4.52 -7.25
C ASN A 72 16.03 3.09 -6.71
N ILE A 73 14.85 2.83 -6.14
CA ILE A 73 14.38 1.54 -5.62
C ILE A 73 13.33 0.97 -6.59
N GLN A 74 13.22 -0.35 -6.65
CA GLN A 74 12.18 -1.04 -7.43
C GLN A 74 11.01 -1.41 -6.51
N PRO A 75 9.79 -0.84 -6.67
CA PRO A 75 8.62 -1.33 -5.95
C PRO A 75 8.19 -2.70 -6.49
N VAL A 76 7.76 -3.57 -5.57
CA VAL A 76 7.19 -4.88 -5.87
C VAL A 76 5.87 -4.99 -5.14
N PHE A 77 4.76 -4.98 -5.86
CA PHE A 77 3.44 -5.02 -5.27
C PHE A 77 2.99 -6.45 -4.98
N LYS A 78 2.34 -6.65 -3.84
CA LYS A 78 1.84 -7.94 -3.39
C LYS A 78 0.44 -7.80 -2.80
N LYS A 79 -0.52 -8.51 -3.41
CA LYS A 79 -1.84 -8.64 -2.83
C LYS A 79 -1.78 -9.51 -1.58
N ILE A 80 -2.30 -9.01 -0.47
CA ILE A 80 -2.40 -9.72 0.81
C ILE A 80 -3.85 -9.77 1.30
N ALA A 81 -4.14 -10.62 2.27
CA ALA A 81 -5.39 -10.55 3.02
C ALA A 81 -5.24 -9.52 4.14
N TRP A 82 -6.01 -8.41 4.07
CA TRP A 82 -5.83 -7.27 4.95
C TRP A 82 -5.94 -7.60 6.44
N GLN A 83 -6.83 -8.50 6.81
CA GLN A 83 -6.96 -8.97 8.20
C GLN A 83 -5.70 -9.65 8.74
N ASN A 84 -4.79 -10.09 7.87
CA ASN A 84 -3.54 -10.75 8.24
C ASN A 84 -2.31 -9.84 8.02
N LYS A 85 -2.50 -8.52 7.76
CA LYS A 85 -1.43 -7.59 7.40
C LYS A 85 -0.25 -7.60 8.36
N ASP A 86 -0.53 -7.71 9.66
CA ASP A 86 0.52 -7.72 10.69
C ASP A 86 1.42 -8.94 10.57
N VAL A 87 0.85 -10.11 10.28
CA VAL A 87 1.61 -11.35 10.06
C VAL A 87 2.53 -11.23 8.85
N TYR A 88 2.07 -10.57 7.76
CA TYR A 88 2.91 -10.36 6.57
C TYR A 88 4.09 -9.43 6.85
N LEU A 89 3.90 -8.40 7.69
CA LEU A 89 4.98 -7.52 8.14
C LEU A 89 5.96 -8.24 9.08
N GLU A 90 5.44 -8.92 10.10
CA GLU A 90 6.25 -9.58 11.14
C GLU A 90 7.16 -10.67 10.57
N ASN A 91 6.68 -11.43 9.58
CA ASN A 91 7.46 -12.50 8.96
C ASN A 91 8.29 -12.05 7.75
N GLY A 92 8.29 -10.74 7.43
CA GLY A 92 9.06 -10.18 6.32
C GLY A 92 8.55 -10.58 4.93
N ALA A 93 7.31 -11.06 4.81
CA ALA A 93 6.71 -11.38 3.52
C ALA A 93 6.39 -10.13 2.69
N VAL A 94 6.28 -8.98 3.36
CA VAL A 94 6.27 -7.63 2.80
C VAL A 94 7.15 -6.73 3.67
N ASP A 95 7.78 -5.71 3.07
CA ASP A 95 8.60 -4.74 3.78
C ASP A 95 7.75 -3.64 4.42
N CYS A 96 6.63 -3.30 3.77
CA CYS A 96 5.70 -2.30 4.25
C CYS A 96 4.26 -2.59 3.79
N LEU A 97 3.31 -1.93 4.46
CA LEU A 97 1.90 -1.86 4.07
C LEU A 97 1.62 -0.49 3.49
N TRP A 98 1.15 -0.45 2.25
CA TRP A 98 0.83 0.78 1.54
C TRP A 98 -0.45 0.59 0.73
N GLY A 99 -1.57 1.01 1.31
CA GLY A 99 -2.91 0.85 0.75
C GLY A 99 -3.91 1.60 1.60
N SER A 100 -4.02 2.92 1.42
CA SER A 100 -4.90 3.82 2.18
C SER A 100 -4.85 3.59 3.72
N PHE A 101 -3.67 3.27 4.25
CA PHE A 101 -3.55 2.85 5.64
C PHE A 101 -3.56 4.05 6.60
N THR A 102 -4.58 4.11 7.44
CA THR A 102 -4.80 5.19 8.41
C THR A 102 -3.81 5.12 9.57
N ILE A 103 -3.08 6.23 9.79
CA ILE A 103 -2.14 6.41 10.91
C ILE A 103 -2.89 6.62 12.23
N ASN A 104 -3.90 7.50 12.23
CA ASN A 104 -4.58 7.99 13.43
C ASN A 104 -4.98 6.87 14.40
N GLY A 105 -4.45 6.96 15.64
CA GLY A 105 -4.66 5.96 16.70
C GLY A 105 -3.91 4.65 16.49
N ARG A 106 -2.90 4.63 15.59
CA ARG A 106 -2.00 3.50 15.33
C ARG A 106 -0.53 3.93 15.29
N GLU A 107 -0.24 5.13 15.77
CA GLU A 107 1.08 5.76 15.74
C GLU A 107 2.14 4.87 16.39
N GLU A 108 1.77 4.22 17.51
CA GLU A 108 2.65 3.35 18.28
C GLU A 108 2.66 1.88 17.83
N LEU A 109 1.77 1.50 16.91
CA LEU A 109 1.66 0.10 16.45
C LEU A 109 2.64 -0.23 15.33
N TYR A 110 3.01 0.78 14.54
CA TYR A 110 3.88 0.65 13.37
C TYR A 110 4.96 1.72 13.36
N SER A 111 5.95 1.52 12.53
CA SER A 111 6.94 2.55 12.18
C SER A 111 6.50 3.19 10.86
N TRP A 112 6.13 4.47 10.86
CA TRP A 112 5.46 5.12 9.74
C TRP A 112 6.39 5.96 8.87
N ALA A 113 6.16 5.92 7.55
CA ALA A 113 6.59 6.95 6.61
C ALA A 113 5.38 7.76 6.14
N GLY A 114 5.55 9.05 5.96
CA GLY A 114 4.46 9.99 5.67
C GLY A 114 4.07 10.82 6.91
N PRO A 115 2.83 11.33 6.99
CA PRO A 115 1.68 11.09 6.10
C PRO A 115 1.90 11.62 4.68
N TYR A 116 1.24 11.00 3.69
CA TYR A 116 1.33 11.44 2.29
C TYR A 116 0.00 11.98 1.73
N LEU A 117 -1.13 11.59 2.31
CA LEU A 117 -2.47 11.98 1.86
C LEU A 117 -3.43 12.03 3.04
N LYS A 118 -4.41 12.93 2.98
CA LYS A 118 -5.57 12.92 3.88
C LYS A 118 -6.75 12.25 3.21
N SER A 119 -7.58 11.59 4.00
CA SER A 119 -8.78 10.92 3.55
C SER A 119 -9.88 11.07 4.61
N ARG A 120 -11.11 10.73 4.25
CA ARG A 120 -12.24 10.68 5.19
C ARG A 120 -12.70 9.24 5.31
N GLN A 121 -12.86 8.78 6.55
CA GLN A 121 -13.63 7.58 6.86
C GLN A 121 -15.09 7.99 7.00
N VAL A 122 -15.97 7.41 6.21
CA VAL A 122 -17.39 7.81 6.13
C VAL A 122 -18.32 6.61 6.28
N ALA A 123 -19.57 6.87 6.65
CA ALA A 123 -20.63 5.88 6.57
C ALA A 123 -21.44 6.09 5.30
N ILE A 124 -21.88 4.98 4.71
CA ILE A 124 -22.66 4.93 3.48
C ILE A 124 -23.96 4.18 3.77
N VAL A 125 -25.06 4.71 3.27
CA VAL A 125 -26.40 4.15 3.40
C VAL A 125 -27.10 4.11 2.05
N ARG A 126 -28.19 3.36 1.91
CA ARG A 126 -29.05 3.49 0.74
C ARG A 126 -29.73 4.86 0.74
N ALA A 127 -30.03 5.39 -0.43
CA ALA A 127 -30.63 6.72 -0.57
C ALA A 127 -32.01 6.84 0.11
N ASP A 128 -32.76 5.73 0.15
CA ASP A 128 -34.08 5.63 0.80
C ASP A 128 -34.02 5.42 2.32
N SER A 129 -32.82 5.38 2.91
CA SER A 129 -32.61 5.20 4.35
C SER A 129 -33.03 6.45 5.15
N ASP A 130 -33.50 6.23 6.37
CA ASP A 130 -33.79 7.25 7.39
C ASP A 130 -32.54 7.74 8.15
N ILE A 131 -31.35 7.26 7.81
CA ILE A 131 -30.08 7.58 8.43
C ILE A 131 -29.44 8.78 7.71
N TYR A 132 -29.36 9.95 8.37
CA TYR A 132 -28.81 11.17 7.78
C TYR A 132 -27.52 11.65 8.47
N ARG A 133 -27.28 11.26 9.70
CA ARG A 133 -26.12 11.61 10.54
C ARG A 133 -25.62 10.40 11.32
N LEU A 134 -24.42 10.49 11.89
CA LEU A 134 -23.82 9.37 12.61
C LEU A 134 -24.66 8.89 13.80
N GLY A 135 -25.34 9.79 14.51
CA GLY A 135 -26.22 9.41 15.63
C GLY A 135 -27.37 8.47 15.24
N ASP A 136 -27.85 8.57 13.99
CA ASP A 136 -28.94 7.73 13.48
C ASP A 136 -28.50 6.27 13.23
N LEU A 137 -27.20 5.99 13.29
CA LEU A 137 -26.65 4.64 13.25
C LEU A 137 -26.91 3.85 14.54
N SER A 138 -27.33 4.51 15.62
CA SER A 138 -27.66 3.84 16.87
C SER A 138 -28.74 2.78 16.67
N GLY A 139 -28.50 1.56 17.15
CA GLY A 139 -29.39 0.41 16.98
C GLY A 139 -29.41 -0.19 15.56
N LYS A 140 -28.57 0.26 14.64
CA LYS A 140 -28.49 -0.23 13.26
C LYS A 140 -27.40 -1.30 13.10
N ARG A 141 -27.50 -2.06 12.01
CA ARG A 141 -26.52 -3.07 11.58
C ARG A 141 -25.54 -2.44 10.61
N ILE A 142 -24.25 -2.60 10.88
CA ILE A 142 -23.18 -2.00 10.06
C ILE A 142 -22.23 -3.08 9.56
N ALA A 143 -21.81 -2.97 8.30
CA ALA A 143 -20.71 -3.76 7.76
C ALA A 143 -19.45 -2.90 7.59
N VAL A 144 -18.32 -3.49 7.93
CA VAL A 144 -16.98 -2.91 7.80
C VAL A 144 -16.00 -3.95 7.30
N GLN A 145 -14.90 -3.50 6.72
CA GLN A 145 -13.82 -4.43 6.37
C GLN A 145 -13.06 -4.84 7.63
N ASN A 146 -12.77 -6.13 7.74
CA ASN A 146 -11.98 -6.69 8.83
C ASN A 146 -10.55 -6.08 8.86
N GLY A 147 -10.09 -5.66 10.04
CA GLY A 147 -8.80 -4.99 10.25
C GLY A 147 -8.76 -3.52 9.81
N SER A 148 -9.90 -2.93 9.38
CA SER A 148 -10.01 -1.54 8.98
C SER A 148 -10.11 -0.58 10.16
N LYS A 149 -9.96 0.74 9.89
CA LYS A 149 -10.16 1.76 10.94
C LYS A 149 -11.61 1.89 11.39
N PRO A 150 -12.64 1.86 10.50
CA PRO A 150 -14.02 1.84 10.92
C PRO A 150 -14.38 0.66 11.83
N GLU A 151 -13.85 -0.54 11.56
CA GLU A 151 -14.06 -1.69 12.46
C GLU A 151 -13.58 -1.37 13.88
N GLU A 152 -12.36 -0.85 14.01
CA GLU A 152 -11.79 -0.46 15.31
C GLU A 152 -12.65 0.60 16.02
N LEU A 153 -13.14 1.61 15.28
CA LEU A 153 -13.96 2.67 15.83
C LEU A 153 -15.30 2.14 16.39
N PHE A 154 -15.97 1.26 15.63
CA PHE A 154 -17.27 0.72 16.04
C PHE A 154 -17.15 -0.33 17.15
N LEU A 155 -16.24 -1.29 17.03
CA LEU A 155 -16.07 -2.36 18.03
C LEU A 155 -15.60 -1.82 19.39
N ASN A 156 -14.82 -0.73 19.40
CA ASN A 156 -14.33 -0.11 20.62
C ASN A 156 -15.18 1.09 21.09
N ASN A 157 -16.37 1.31 20.50
CA ASN A 157 -17.28 2.42 20.86
C ASN A 157 -16.58 3.79 20.89
N LYS A 158 -15.71 4.05 19.89
CA LYS A 158 -14.92 5.29 19.78
C LYS A 158 -15.69 6.47 19.17
N LEU A 159 -16.98 6.31 18.91
CA LEU A 159 -17.87 7.30 18.28
C LEU A 159 -18.97 7.68 19.28
N PRO A 160 -18.77 8.71 20.10
CA PRO A 160 -19.67 9.05 21.22
C PRO A 160 -21.08 9.46 20.78
N GLN A 161 -21.25 9.86 19.52
CA GLN A 161 -22.57 10.19 18.93
C GLN A 161 -23.42 8.95 18.62
N ILE A 162 -22.85 7.75 18.69
CA ILE A 162 -23.55 6.48 18.46
C ILE A 162 -23.72 5.77 19.79
N SER A 163 -24.97 5.66 20.29
CA SER A 163 -25.26 5.09 21.62
C SER A 163 -25.24 3.55 21.67
N GLY A 164 -24.88 2.90 20.57
CA GLY A 164 -24.77 1.44 20.42
C GLY A 164 -25.31 0.98 19.08
N LEU A 165 -24.75 -0.09 18.57
CA LEU A 165 -25.15 -0.72 17.32
C LEU A 165 -25.91 -2.03 17.60
N GLU A 166 -26.82 -2.42 16.72
CA GLU A 166 -27.41 -3.77 16.78
C GLU A 166 -26.34 -4.80 16.50
N ASN A 167 -25.53 -4.60 15.44
CA ASN A 167 -24.42 -5.48 15.12
C ASN A 167 -23.37 -4.79 14.23
N VAL A 168 -22.10 -5.24 14.33
CA VAL A 168 -20.99 -4.88 13.45
C VAL A 168 -20.55 -6.15 12.73
N TYR A 169 -20.69 -6.16 11.41
CA TYR A 169 -20.26 -7.29 10.55
C TYR A 169 -18.90 -6.98 9.94
N SER A 170 -17.88 -7.70 10.39
CA SER A 170 -16.53 -7.62 9.84
C SER A 170 -16.39 -8.56 8.64
N LEU A 171 -16.23 -8.00 7.45
CA LEU A 171 -16.19 -8.74 6.18
C LEU A 171 -14.80 -8.63 5.52
N PRO A 172 -14.40 -9.60 4.67
CA PRO A 172 -13.01 -9.70 4.22
C PRO A 172 -12.58 -8.62 3.23
N SER A 173 -13.50 -7.96 2.51
CA SER A 173 -13.16 -6.96 1.49
C SER A 173 -14.20 -5.86 1.40
N VAL A 174 -13.82 -4.70 0.87
CA VAL A 174 -14.73 -3.57 0.63
C VAL A 174 -15.89 -3.97 -0.30
N ASP A 175 -15.66 -4.82 -1.30
CA ASP A 175 -16.70 -5.29 -2.21
C ASP A 175 -17.76 -6.12 -1.47
N THR A 176 -17.34 -6.99 -0.56
CA THR A 176 -18.27 -7.79 0.26
C THR A 176 -19.03 -6.93 1.26
N VAL A 177 -18.38 -5.91 1.81
CA VAL A 177 -19.01 -4.91 2.68
C VAL A 177 -20.11 -4.15 1.92
N PHE A 178 -19.78 -3.63 0.73
CA PHE A 178 -20.74 -2.89 -0.09
C PHE A 178 -21.87 -3.81 -0.62
N ALA A 179 -21.56 -5.06 -0.96
CA ALA A 179 -22.57 -6.04 -1.36
C ALA A 179 -23.58 -6.35 -0.24
N ALA A 180 -23.14 -6.35 1.03
CA ALA A 180 -24.03 -6.53 2.18
C ALA A 180 -25.04 -5.37 2.30
N LEU A 181 -24.59 -4.11 2.12
CA LEU A 181 -25.47 -2.95 2.06
C LEU A 181 -26.45 -3.03 0.89
N ARG A 182 -25.96 -3.35 -0.30
CA ARG A 182 -26.75 -3.46 -1.53
C ARG A 182 -27.87 -4.49 -1.41
N LYS A 183 -27.59 -5.60 -0.72
CA LYS A 183 -28.57 -6.67 -0.48
C LYS A 183 -29.50 -6.43 0.72
N GLY A 184 -29.31 -5.32 1.46
CA GLY A 184 -30.11 -4.99 2.65
C GLY A 184 -29.81 -5.87 3.87
N TYR A 185 -28.67 -6.56 3.89
CA TYR A 185 -28.25 -7.34 5.06
C TYR A 185 -27.80 -6.45 6.21
N VAL A 186 -27.33 -5.23 5.88
CA VAL A 186 -26.96 -4.19 6.81
C VAL A 186 -27.62 -2.87 6.42
N ASP A 187 -27.71 -1.96 7.36
CA ASP A 187 -28.34 -0.66 7.21
C ASP A 187 -27.34 0.39 6.74
N ALA A 188 -26.04 0.20 7.08
CA ALA A 188 -24.95 1.04 6.65
C ALA A 188 -23.66 0.22 6.42
N CYS A 189 -22.71 0.80 5.70
CA CYS A 189 -21.33 0.34 5.67
C CYS A 189 -20.37 1.52 5.85
N ALA A 190 -19.09 1.25 6.15
CA ALA A 190 -18.13 2.30 6.39
C ALA A 190 -16.74 1.99 5.87
N GLY A 191 -16.01 3.06 5.45
CA GLY A 191 -14.66 3.01 4.93
C GLY A 191 -14.20 4.33 4.34
N HIS A 192 -13.14 4.29 3.54
CA HIS A 192 -12.63 5.47 2.86
C HIS A 192 -13.61 6.00 1.81
N GLU A 193 -13.88 7.30 1.86
CA GLU A 193 -14.88 7.96 1.01
C GLU A 193 -14.62 7.72 -0.49
N ALA A 194 -13.37 7.87 -0.95
CA ALA A 194 -13.04 7.70 -2.37
C ALA A 194 -13.38 6.29 -2.88
N ALA A 195 -13.13 5.25 -2.08
CA ALA A 195 -13.45 3.88 -2.45
C ALA A 195 -14.96 3.66 -2.59
N TYR A 196 -15.75 4.20 -1.67
CA TYR A 196 -17.20 4.06 -1.75
C TYR A 196 -17.82 4.92 -2.85
N ARG A 197 -17.28 6.09 -3.14
CA ARG A 197 -17.71 6.89 -4.30
C ARG A 197 -17.50 6.13 -5.60
N GLU A 198 -16.37 5.43 -5.75
CA GLU A 198 -16.11 4.61 -6.93
C GLU A 198 -17.09 3.42 -7.01
N LEU A 199 -17.34 2.71 -5.91
CA LEU A 199 -18.32 1.62 -5.86
C LEU A 199 -19.74 2.09 -6.17
N ILE A 200 -20.17 3.25 -5.63
CA ILE A 200 -21.47 3.86 -5.90
C ILE A 200 -21.61 4.18 -7.37
N LYS A 201 -20.62 4.84 -7.98
CA LYS A 201 -20.62 5.20 -9.39
C LYS A 201 -20.84 3.97 -10.29
N ASN A 202 -20.25 2.85 -9.94
CA ASN A 202 -20.30 1.61 -10.72
C ASN A 202 -21.50 0.68 -10.36
N SER A 203 -22.27 1.01 -9.32
CA SER A 203 -23.31 0.12 -8.80
C SER A 203 -24.68 0.22 -9.50
N GLY A 204 -24.94 1.36 -10.16
CA GLY A 204 -26.26 1.68 -10.72
C GLY A 204 -27.37 1.87 -9.70
N GLY A 205 -27.04 1.84 -8.39
CA GLY A 205 -27.96 2.06 -7.29
C GLY A 205 -27.84 3.46 -6.68
N GLU A 206 -28.86 3.81 -5.91
CA GLU A 206 -28.88 5.08 -5.20
C GLU A 206 -28.38 4.92 -3.76
N TYR A 207 -27.29 5.61 -3.45
CA TYR A 207 -26.65 5.60 -2.14
C TYR A 207 -26.33 7.02 -1.69
N ARG A 208 -26.20 7.20 -0.40
CA ARG A 208 -25.82 8.46 0.23
C ARG A 208 -24.60 8.22 1.12
N VAL A 209 -23.57 9.05 0.92
CA VAL A 209 -22.46 9.19 1.87
C VAL A 209 -22.91 10.18 2.94
N LEU A 210 -22.77 9.83 4.22
CA LEU A 210 -23.06 10.76 5.29
C LEU A 210 -22.02 11.90 5.29
N GLU A 211 -22.50 13.13 5.46
CA GLU A 211 -21.62 14.31 5.42
C GLU A 211 -20.65 14.34 6.60
N GLU A 212 -21.12 13.94 7.78
CA GLU A 212 -20.30 13.86 8.98
C GLU A 212 -19.36 12.65 8.87
N PRO A 213 -18.03 12.83 8.88
CA PRO A 213 -17.10 11.71 8.80
C PRO A 213 -16.97 11.01 10.15
N LEU A 214 -16.73 9.71 10.12
CA LEU A 214 -16.31 8.92 11.29
C LEU A 214 -14.94 9.40 11.81
N LEU A 215 -14.05 9.78 10.87
CA LEU A 215 -12.69 10.20 11.14
C LEU A 215 -12.12 10.94 9.94
N GLN A 216 -11.37 12.03 10.18
CA GLN A 216 -10.39 12.54 9.23
C GLN A 216 -9.12 11.67 9.37
N ALA A 217 -8.70 11.05 8.29
CA ALA A 217 -7.64 10.06 8.28
C ALA A 217 -6.38 10.59 7.60
N ASP A 218 -5.26 10.51 8.30
CA ASP A 218 -3.93 10.69 7.70
C ASP A 218 -3.44 9.32 7.19
N LEU A 219 -3.10 9.25 5.90
CA LEU A 219 -2.62 8.03 5.27
C LEU A 219 -1.11 7.97 5.27
N GLY A 220 -0.56 6.83 5.67
CA GLY A 220 0.87 6.58 5.73
C GLY A 220 1.27 5.20 5.23
N VAL A 221 2.58 5.01 5.12
CA VAL A 221 3.20 3.73 4.80
C VAL A 221 3.70 3.12 6.09
N ALA A 222 3.16 1.96 6.45
CA ALA A 222 3.49 1.28 7.70
C ALA A 222 4.60 0.24 7.48
N PHE A 223 5.68 0.38 8.24
CA PHE A 223 6.71 -0.62 8.41
C PHE A 223 6.52 -1.36 9.73
N TYR A 224 7.14 -2.53 9.85
CA TYR A 224 7.18 -3.22 11.13
C TYR A 224 7.69 -2.27 12.23
N ARG A 225 7.07 -2.32 13.42
CA ARG A 225 7.32 -1.35 14.50
C ARG A 225 8.80 -1.19 14.84
N GLU A 226 9.52 -2.30 14.90
CA GLU A 226 10.93 -2.36 15.27
C GLU A 226 11.87 -2.25 14.05
N SER A 227 11.31 -1.96 12.88
CA SER A 227 12.11 -1.83 11.66
C SER A 227 13.08 -0.66 11.74
N ALA A 228 14.36 -0.96 11.61
CA ALA A 228 15.43 0.01 11.45
C ALA A 228 15.69 0.35 9.97
N SER A 229 14.75 0.09 9.07
CA SER A 229 14.93 0.29 7.63
C SER A 229 15.31 1.74 7.31
N PRO A 230 16.43 1.99 6.63
CA PRO A 230 16.82 3.32 6.19
C PRO A 230 15.83 3.87 5.14
N ILE A 231 15.17 3.01 4.39
CA ILE A 231 14.17 3.35 3.37
C ILE A 231 13.05 4.20 3.98
N LYS A 232 12.61 3.91 5.19
CA LYS A 232 11.51 4.64 5.84
C LYS A 232 11.79 6.15 5.97
N ALA A 233 12.97 6.52 6.42
CA ALA A 233 13.33 7.92 6.60
C ALA A 233 13.44 8.66 5.26
N GLU A 234 14.04 8.02 4.28
CA GLU A 234 14.15 8.56 2.92
C GLU A 234 12.79 8.66 2.25
N LEU A 235 11.94 7.63 2.37
CA LEU A 235 10.58 7.63 1.85
C LEU A 235 9.75 8.78 2.46
N THR A 236 9.85 9.02 3.77
CA THR A 236 9.17 10.16 4.42
C THR A 236 9.57 11.49 3.80
N LYS A 237 10.86 11.68 3.55
CA LYS A 237 11.39 12.89 2.91
C LYS A 237 10.86 13.03 1.49
N VAL A 238 10.93 11.96 0.70
CA VAL A 238 10.49 11.96 -0.70
C VAL A 238 8.98 12.22 -0.81
N LEU A 239 8.15 11.61 0.03
CA LEU A 239 6.71 11.84 0.05
C LEU A 239 6.37 13.30 0.39
N LYS A 240 7.11 13.91 1.32
CA LYS A 240 6.97 15.33 1.64
C LYS A 240 7.37 16.23 0.45
N GLU A 241 8.46 15.91 -0.23
CA GLU A 241 8.90 16.62 -1.45
C GLU A 241 7.84 16.50 -2.57
N MET A 242 7.28 15.31 -2.78
CA MET A 242 6.21 15.08 -3.75
C MET A 242 4.92 15.84 -3.43
N GLY A 243 4.61 16.03 -2.16
CA GLY A 243 3.51 16.90 -1.73
C GLY A 243 3.80 18.37 -2.06
N ALA A 244 5.00 18.83 -1.75
CA ALA A 244 5.40 20.22 -1.93
C ALA A 244 5.55 20.64 -3.41
N ASP A 245 5.98 19.74 -4.29
CA ASP A 245 6.17 20.01 -5.71
C ASP A 245 4.92 19.76 -6.58
N GLY A 246 3.79 19.37 -5.94
CA GLY A 246 2.51 19.12 -6.60
C GLY A 246 2.42 17.76 -7.32
N THR A 247 3.38 16.87 -7.14
CA THR A 247 3.37 15.55 -7.78
C THR A 247 2.21 14.70 -7.27
N ILE A 248 1.98 14.67 -5.94
CA ILE A 248 0.87 13.92 -5.36
C ILE A 248 -0.47 14.47 -5.88
N GLU A 249 -0.64 15.80 -5.96
CA GLU A 249 -1.85 16.41 -6.50
C GLU A 249 -2.12 15.99 -7.95
N LYS A 250 -1.09 15.94 -8.80
CA LYS A 250 -1.21 15.46 -10.19
C LYS A 250 -1.65 14.00 -10.26
N ILE A 251 -1.16 13.15 -9.34
CA ILE A 251 -1.52 11.73 -9.29
C ILE A 251 -2.97 11.55 -8.84
N ILE A 252 -3.43 12.27 -7.81
CA ILE A 252 -4.78 12.07 -7.23
C ILE A 252 -5.89 12.74 -8.02
N SER A 253 -5.59 13.80 -8.78
CA SER A 253 -6.55 14.61 -9.53
C SER A 253 -7.41 13.80 -10.51
N PRO A 254 -6.88 12.84 -11.29
CA PRO A 254 -7.68 11.99 -12.17
C PRO A 254 -8.71 11.12 -11.42
N TYR A 255 -8.48 10.87 -10.14
CA TYR A 255 -9.39 10.11 -9.26
C TYR A 255 -10.47 11.00 -8.61
N GLY A 256 -10.54 12.29 -8.98
CA GLY A 256 -11.51 13.24 -8.45
C GLY A 256 -11.21 13.68 -7.02
N LEU A 257 -9.98 13.50 -6.57
CA LEU A 257 -9.49 14.02 -5.29
C LEU A 257 -8.77 15.34 -5.54
N ASP A 258 -8.98 16.30 -4.66
CA ASP A 258 -8.29 17.59 -4.70
C ASP A 258 -7.12 17.65 -3.73
N GLY A 259 -6.18 18.53 -4.00
CA GLY A 259 -5.00 18.73 -3.16
C GLY A 259 -5.28 19.34 -1.78
N SER A 260 -6.54 19.70 -1.48
CA SER A 260 -6.92 20.29 -0.18
C SER A 260 -6.68 19.33 1.02
N GLY A 261 -6.42 18.06 0.72
CA GLY A 261 -6.04 17.03 1.68
C GLY A 261 -4.54 16.74 1.76
N LEU A 262 -3.71 17.48 1.01
CA LEU A 262 -2.26 17.27 1.07
C LEU A 262 -1.70 17.86 2.37
N THR A 263 -0.84 17.10 3.00
CA THR A 263 -0.15 17.45 4.25
C THR A 263 0.66 18.72 4.05
N GLY A 264 0.13 19.81 4.51
CA GLY A 264 0.85 21.06 4.58
C GLY A 264 0.61 21.67 5.93
N GLU A 265 1.63 21.98 6.63
CA GLU A 265 1.80 22.71 7.89
C GLU A 265 1.96 21.86 9.12
#